data_33c87dcbfabb8e0a4545bb019d349dcf
#
_entry.id   33c87dcbfabb8e0a4545bb019d349dcf
#
_cell.length_a   1.000
_cell.length_b   1.000
_cell.length_c   1.000
_cell.angle_alpha   90.00
_cell.angle_beta   90.00
_cell.angle_gamma   90.00
#
_symmetry.space_group_name_H-M   'P 1'
#
loop_
_entity.id
_entity.type
_entity.pdbx_description
1 polymer ?
#
loop_
_entity_poly.entity_id
_entity_poly.type
_entity_poly.pdbx_seq_one_letter_code
_entity_poly.pdbx_strand_id
1 'polypeptide(L)'
;MLLYDGSLDGVTNISDSAWESGKMYSAPRESISDLISRADCRKYGVYLLLSERQVYVGQAVDLGRRTKQHLTDKDWWNQVVLMTTKDDSFNSSDIDYLESRLIFIAAQAGTSDSDNRTIGNRQKVDEFRQAELEQYLEEALFLLELIGVRVFKKETRKARIPVGRPSILDTPIPQETGTSGGQGKPALPNASLGPCTFAKTALTALMASGYIFTDEQMNAFGSVEGSREYTLRNLPMFWILKDGESRATCEKNIRSRYWKEEFVSGGYRFLAFSQWYEQGQHGAHKENFISWYNSL
;
A
#
# COMPACT_ATOMS: atom_id res chain seq x y z
N MET A 1 -10.20 11.58 -3.66
CA MET A 1 -11.42 12.40 -3.76
C MET A 1 -12.50 11.51 -4.33
N LEU A 2 -13.57 11.30 -3.59
CA LEU A 2 -14.74 10.53 -4.04
C LEU A 2 -15.66 11.44 -4.84
N LEU A 3 -15.94 11.08 -6.09
CA LEU A 3 -16.90 11.79 -6.93
C LEU A 3 -18.12 10.90 -7.09
N TYR A 4 -19.28 11.43 -6.67
CA TYR A 4 -20.56 10.77 -6.82
C TYR A 4 -21.26 11.28 -8.08
N ASP A 5 -21.82 10.37 -8.85
CA ASP A 5 -22.59 10.69 -10.04
C ASP A 5 -24.09 10.73 -9.68
N GLY A 6 -24.44 11.64 -8.77
CA GLY A 6 -25.81 12.00 -8.45
C GLY A 6 -26.56 11.11 -7.45
N SER A 7 -26.08 9.92 -7.10
CA SER A 7 -26.68 9.05 -6.07
C SER A 7 -25.64 8.21 -5.36
N LEU A 8 -25.80 7.99 -4.06
CA LEU A 8 -25.01 7.04 -3.27
C LEU A 8 -25.28 5.57 -3.68
N ASP A 9 -26.41 5.33 -4.33
CA ASP A 9 -26.87 3.99 -4.74
C ASP A 9 -26.44 3.64 -6.18
N GLY A 10 -25.70 4.53 -6.84
CA GLY A 10 -25.29 4.37 -8.24
C GLY A 10 -23.80 4.08 -8.43
N VAL A 11 -23.30 4.46 -9.60
CA VAL A 11 -21.87 4.31 -9.96
C VAL A 11 -21.05 5.37 -9.26
N THR A 12 -20.09 4.94 -8.44
CA THR A 12 -19.12 5.80 -7.78
C THR A 12 -17.80 5.82 -8.55
N ASN A 13 -17.35 7.01 -8.93
CA ASN A 13 -16.02 7.21 -9.52
C ASN A 13 -15.03 7.60 -8.41
N ILE A 14 -13.94 6.86 -8.30
CA ILE A 14 -12.95 7.03 -7.25
C ILE A 14 -11.62 7.36 -7.91
N SER A 15 -11.10 8.52 -7.57
CA SER A 15 -9.77 8.96 -8.02
C SER A 15 -9.11 9.80 -6.95
N ASP A 16 -7.80 9.73 -6.87
CA ASP A 16 -6.98 10.55 -6.01
C ASP A 16 -5.91 11.28 -6.83
N SER A 17 -5.47 12.45 -6.37
CA SER A 17 -4.38 13.19 -7.01
C SER A 17 -3.03 12.49 -6.84
N ALA A 18 -2.86 11.71 -5.76
CA ALA A 18 -1.68 10.91 -5.52
C ALA A 18 -1.64 9.65 -6.41
N TRP A 19 -2.79 9.17 -6.86
CA TRP A 19 -2.92 8.06 -7.80
C TRP A 19 -2.93 8.59 -9.24
N GLU A 20 -1.79 9.01 -9.73
CA GLU A 20 -1.64 9.77 -10.98
C GLU A 20 -2.25 9.05 -12.19
N SER A 21 -1.90 7.79 -12.40
CA SER A 21 -2.39 7.00 -13.54
C SER A 21 -3.68 6.24 -13.25
N GLY A 22 -4.00 5.98 -11.99
CA GLY A 22 -5.08 5.09 -11.61
C GLY A 22 -6.46 5.70 -11.63
N LYS A 23 -7.45 4.89 -11.95
CA LYS A 23 -8.87 5.21 -11.92
C LYS A 23 -9.67 3.99 -11.48
N MET A 24 -10.66 4.22 -10.63
CA MET A 24 -11.48 3.14 -10.09
C MET A 24 -12.96 3.53 -10.15
N TYR A 25 -13.79 2.54 -10.42
CA TYR A 25 -15.24 2.65 -10.33
C TYR A 25 -15.77 1.57 -9.39
N SER A 26 -16.75 1.92 -8.59
CA SER A 26 -17.53 0.98 -7.80
C SER A 26 -19.02 1.14 -8.13
N ALA A 27 -19.71 0.03 -8.26
CA ALA A 27 -21.15 0.02 -8.50
C ALA A 27 -21.82 -1.21 -7.89
N PRO A 28 -23.07 -1.08 -7.39
CA PRO A 28 -23.90 -2.24 -7.09
C PRO A 28 -24.27 -2.97 -8.38
N ARG A 29 -24.61 -4.25 -8.26
CA ARG A 29 -24.95 -5.14 -9.39
C ARG A 29 -26.06 -4.55 -10.27
N GLU A 30 -27.03 -3.90 -9.66
CA GLU A 30 -28.18 -3.31 -10.34
C GLU A 30 -27.79 -2.15 -11.27
N SER A 31 -26.71 -1.44 -10.93
CA SER A 31 -26.23 -0.27 -11.68
C SER A 31 -25.16 -0.62 -12.72
N ILE A 32 -24.98 -1.91 -13.06
CA ILE A 32 -23.94 -2.34 -13.98
C ILE A 32 -24.11 -1.77 -15.39
N SER A 33 -25.34 -1.57 -15.85
CA SER A 33 -25.65 -1.00 -17.16
C SER A 33 -25.09 0.42 -17.28
N ASP A 34 -25.23 1.22 -16.24
CA ASP A 34 -24.71 2.60 -16.19
C ASP A 34 -23.18 2.60 -16.11
N LEU A 35 -22.62 1.66 -15.35
CA LEU A 35 -21.19 1.49 -15.26
C LEU A 35 -20.54 1.17 -16.62
N ILE A 36 -21.04 0.15 -17.32
CA ILE A 36 -20.46 -0.32 -18.58
C ILE A 36 -20.69 0.62 -19.77
N SER A 37 -21.58 1.61 -19.62
CA SER A 37 -21.80 2.65 -20.63
C SER A 37 -20.62 3.62 -20.73
N ARG A 38 -19.77 3.69 -19.69
CA ARG A 38 -18.65 4.61 -19.60
C ARG A 38 -17.51 4.19 -20.55
N ALA A 39 -16.85 5.17 -21.16
CA ALA A 39 -15.75 4.93 -22.09
C ALA A 39 -14.58 4.16 -21.44
N ASP A 40 -14.28 4.46 -20.17
CA ASP A 40 -13.21 3.80 -19.43
C ASP A 40 -13.44 2.30 -19.21
N CYS A 41 -14.66 1.82 -19.33
CA CYS A 41 -14.97 0.38 -19.22
C CYS A 41 -14.56 -0.42 -20.46
N ARG A 42 -14.14 0.24 -21.56
CA ARG A 42 -13.61 -0.41 -22.78
C ARG A 42 -12.11 -0.58 -22.77
N LYS A 43 -11.47 -0.38 -21.62
CA LYS A 43 -10.01 -0.40 -21.43
C LYS A 43 -9.56 -1.68 -20.75
N TYR A 44 -8.25 -1.90 -20.85
CA TYR A 44 -7.55 -2.90 -20.04
C TYR A 44 -7.71 -2.59 -18.54
N GLY A 45 -7.90 -3.61 -17.75
CA GLY A 45 -7.95 -3.43 -16.31
C GLY A 45 -8.23 -4.72 -15.54
N VAL A 46 -8.31 -4.55 -14.25
CA VAL A 46 -8.67 -5.61 -13.31
C VAL A 46 -9.99 -5.25 -12.63
N TYR A 47 -10.74 -6.26 -12.22
CA TYR A 47 -12.02 -6.06 -11.58
C TYR A 47 -12.23 -7.02 -10.41
N LEU A 48 -13.05 -6.60 -9.48
CA LEU A 48 -13.47 -7.38 -8.32
C LEU A 48 -14.98 -7.57 -8.39
N LEU A 49 -15.43 -8.80 -8.20
CA LEU A 49 -16.81 -9.10 -7.88
C LEU A 49 -16.86 -9.44 -6.40
N LEU A 50 -17.73 -8.78 -5.67
CA LEU A 50 -17.75 -8.79 -4.21
C LEU A 50 -19.13 -9.18 -3.68
N SER A 51 -19.12 -9.95 -2.60
CA SER A 51 -20.24 -10.12 -1.68
C SER A 51 -19.73 -10.02 -0.24
N GLU A 52 -20.61 -10.24 0.74
CA GLU A 52 -20.22 -10.22 2.16
C GLU A 52 -19.13 -11.26 2.50
N ARG A 53 -19.08 -12.37 1.78
CA ARG A 53 -18.20 -13.52 2.11
C ARG A 53 -17.29 -13.97 0.98
N GLN A 54 -17.55 -13.54 -0.25
CA GLN A 54 -16.82 -14.01 -1.41
C GLN A 54 -16.21 -12.86 -2.20
N VAL A 55 -15.06 -13.15 -2.79
CA VAL A 55 -14.37 -12.27 -3.73
C VAL A 55 -13.96 -13.07 -4.95
N TYR A 56 -14.16 -12.48 -6.12
CA TYR A 56 -13.55 -12.92 -7.36
C TYR A 56 -12.74 -11.78 -7.94
N VAL A 57 -11.49 -12.05 -8.25
CA VAL A 57 -10.60 -11.12 -8.96
C VAL A 57 -10.49 -11.58 -10.40
N GLY A 58 -10.62 -10.68 -11.34
CA GLY A 58 -10.43 -10.98 -12.75
C GLY A 58 -9.79 -9.82 -13.49
N GLN A 59 -9.33 -10.11 -14.71
CA GLN A 59 -8.76 -9.12 -15.61
C GLN A 59 -9.48 -9.15 -16.96
N ALA A 60 -9.41 -8.07 -17.69
CA ALA A 60 -9.99 -7.98 -19.03
C ALA A 60 -9.32 -6.91 -19.89
N VAL A 61 -9.31 -7.15 -21.19
CA VAL A 61 -8.95 -6.15 -22.21
C VAL A 61 -10.09 -5.17 -22.46
N ASP A 62 -11.30 -5.56 -22.11
CA ASP A 62 -12.53 -4.79 -22.14
C ASP A 62 -13.32 -5.14 -20.85
N LEU A 63 -13.17 -4.28 -19.85
CA LEU A 63 -13.78 -4.46 -18.53
C LEU A 63 -15.32 -4.53 -18.61
N GLY A 64 -15.93 -3.67 -19.39
CA GLY A 64 -17.40 -3.61 -19.51
C GLY A 64 -17.98 -4.88 -20.11
N ARG A 65 -17.38 -5.37 -21.21
CA ARG A 65 -17.81 -6.61 -21.85
C ARG A 65 -17.67 -7.80 -20.89
N ARG A 66 -16.53 -7.89 -20.19
CA ARG A 66 -16.26 -9.00 -19.28
C ARG A 66 -17.16 -8.98 -18.07
N THR A 67 -17.37 -7.81 -17.48
CA THR A 67 -18.26 -7.67 -16.32
C THR A 67 -19.72 -7.98 -16.68
N LYS A 68 -20.16 -7.58 -17.88
CA LYS A 68 -21.50 -7.93 -18.37
C LYS A 68 -21.70 -9.44 -18.47
N GLN A 69 -20.68 -10.22 -18.88
CA GLN A 69 -20.78 -11.68 -18.94
C GLN A 69 -21.06 -12.27 -17.54
N HIS A 70 -20.46 -11.71 -16.49
CA HIS A 70 -20.65 -12.18 -15.13
C HIS A 70 -22.06 -11.95 -14.57
N LEU A 71 -22.89 -11.16 -15.20
CA LEU A 71 -24.31 -11.09 -14.84
C LEU A 71 -25.03 -12.41 -15.04
N THR A 72 -24.57 -13.20 -16.04
CA THR A 72 -25.16 -14.52 -16.37
C THR A 72 -24.40 -15.65 -15.69
N ASP A 73 -23.06 -15.53 -15.60
CA ASP A 73 -22.18 -16.63 -15.19
C ASP A 73 -22.09 -16.78 -13.65
N LYS A 74 -22.33 -15.71 -12.91
CA LYS A 74 -22.20 -15.65 -11.44
C LYS A 74 -23.34 -14.84 -10.83
N ASP A 75 -24.07 -15.45 -9.91
CA ASP A 75 -25.25 -14.84 -9.26
C ASP A 75 -24.98 -14.32 -7.83
N TRP A 76 -23.85 -14.71 -7.22
CA TRP A 76 -23.56 -14.50 -5.81
C TRP A 76 -23.03 -13.10 -5.46
N TRP A 77 -22.54 -12.32 -6.42
CA TRP A 77 -21.96 -10.99 -6.14
C TRP A 77 -23.04 -9.88 -6.20
N ASN A 78 -22.85 -8.85 -5.37
CA ASN A 78 -23.75 -7.68 -5.28
C ASN A 78 -23.06 -6.36 -5.56
N GLN A 79 -21.72 -6.34 -5.58
CA GLN A 79 -20.91 -5.15 -5.88
C GLN A 79 -19.80 -5.51 -6.86
N VAL A 80 -19.49 -4.59 -7.76
CA VAL A 80 -18.34 -4.67 -8.65
C VAL A 80 -17.44 -3.47 -8.43
N VAL A 81 -16.13 -3.72 -8.49
CA VAL A 81 -15.12 -2.65 -8.56
C VAL A 81 -14.30 -2.87 -9.82
N LEU A 82 -14.16 -1.82 -10.63
CA LEU A 82 -13.30 -1.81 -11.83
C LEU A 82 -12.11 -0.91 -11.57
N MET A 83 -10.92 -1.35 -11.95
CA MET A 83 -9.67 -0.61 -11.81
C MET A 83 -8.97 -0.56 -13.17
N THR A 84 -8.65 0.64 -13.63
CA THR A 84 -8.01 0.91 -14.92
C THR A 84 -7.09 2.13 -14.81
N THR A 85 -6.60 2.63 -15.93
CA THR A 85 -5.79 3.85 -15.97
C THR A 85 -6.51 5.00 -16.66
N LYS A 86 -6.10 6.22 -16.34
CA LYS A 86 -6.60 7.45 -16.97
C LYS A 86 -6.07 7.61 -18.41
N ASP A 87 -4.84 7.13 -18.64
CA ASP A 87 -4.00 7.36 -19.82
C ASP A 87 -3.87 6.15 -20.74
N ASP A 88 -4.70 5.12 -20.55
CA ASP A 88 -4.68 3.87 -21.33
C ASP A 88 -3.33 3.13 -21.32
N SER A 89 -2.52 3.34 -20.28
CA SER A 89 -1.16 2.80 -20.17
C SER A 89 -1.08 1.31 -19.85
N PHE A 90 -2.19 0.64 -19.51
CA PHE A 90 -2.20 -0.79 -19.25
C PHE A 90 -2.13 -1.62 -20.55
N ASN A 91 -1.40 -2.72 -20.45
CA ASN A 91 -1.36 -3.79 -21.45
C ASN A 91 -1.75 -5.14 -20.82
N SER A 92 -1.77 -6.21 -21.64
CA SER A 92 -2.16 -7.56 -21.15
C SER A 92 -1.27 -8.06 -20.03
N SER A 93 0.04 -7.84 -20.10
CA SER A 93 0.98 -8.30 -19.06
C SER A 93 0.77 -7.58 -17.74
N ASP A 94 0.40 -6.30 -17.78
CA ASP A 94 0.13 -5.49 -16.61
C ASP A 94 -1.11 -6.00 -15.86
N ILE A 95 -2.20 -6.28 -16.58
CA ILE A 95 -3.43 -6.75 -15.96
C ILE A 95 -3.32 -8.19 -15.46
N ASP A 96 -2.56 -9.05 -16.15
CA ASP A 96 -2.22 -10.40 -15.67
C ASP A 96 -1.43 -10.33 -14.35
N TYR A 97 -0.45 -9.42 -14.29
CA TYR A 97 0.33 -9.19 -13.07
C TYR A 97 -0.55 -8.73 -11.91
N LEU A 98 -1.36 -7.69 -12.12
CA LEU A 98 -2.23 -7.12 -11.09
C LEU A 98 -3.28 -8.12 -10.61
N GLU A 99 -3.90 -8.90 -11.51
CA GLU A 99 -4.82 -9.98 -11.13
C GLU A 99 -4.14 -10.98 -10.21
N SER A 100 -2.97 -11.50 -10.58
CA SER A 100 -2.24 -12.49 -9.79
C SER A 100 -1.85 -11.94 -8.41
N ARG A 101 -1.46 -10.67 -8.34
CA ARG A 101 -1.11 -10.00 -7.08
C ARG A 101 -2.32 -9.81 -6.17
N LEU A 102 -3.45 -9.37 -6.72
CA LEU A 102 -4.70 -9.22 -5.97
C LEU A 102 -5.21 -10.56 -5.43
N ILE A 103 -5.19 -11.63 -6.25
CA ILE A 103 -5.56 -12.99 -5.80
C ILE A 103 -4.66 -13.42 -4.64
N PHE A 104 -3.34 -13.21 -4.76
CA PHE A 104 -2.39 -13.54 -3.71
C PHE A 104 -2.67 -12.77 -2.41
N ILE A 105 -2.91 -11.45 -2.50
CA ILE A 105 -3.17 -10.60 -1.33
C ILE A 105 -4.50 -11.01 -0.66
N ALA A 106 -5.56 -11.28 -1.43
CA ALA A 106 -6.84 -11.76 -0.90
C ALA A 106 -6.68 -13.10 -0.16
N ALA A 107 -5.92 -14.03 -0.74
CA ALA A 107 -5.62 -15.32 -0.10
C ALA A 107 -4.81 -15.16 1.19
N GLN A 108 -3.85 -14.25 1.24
CA GLN A 108 -3.07 -13.94 2.44
C GLN A 108 -3.90 -13.25 3.54
N ALA A 109 -4.88 -12.45 3.16
CA ALA A 109 -5.78 -11.80 4.11
C ALA A 109 -6.71 -12.81 4.78
N GLY A 110 -7.18 -13.82 4.04
CA GLY A 110 -8.02 -14.91 4.56
C GLY A 110 -9.37 -14.44 5.11
N THR A 111 -9.84 -13.26 4.69
CA THR A 111 -11.07 -12.63 5.17
C THR A 111 -12.30 -13.01 4.36
N SER A 112 -12.09 -13.54 3.17
CA SER A 112 -13.16 -13.90 2.23
C SER A 112 -12.81 -15.19 1.50
N ASP A 113 -13.83 -15.94 1.09
CA ASP A 113 -13.67 -17.09 0.23
C ASP A 113 -13.37 -16.61 -1.19
N SER A 114 -12.24 -17.04 -1.75
CA SER A 114 -11.88 -16.72 -3.12
C SER A 114 -12.57 -17.67 -4.09
N ASP A 115 -13.33 -17.12 -5.04
CA ASP A 115 -13.91 -17.89 -6.16
C ASP A 115 -12.91 -18.08 -7.33
N ASN A 116 -11.66 -17.68 -7.16
CA ASN A 116 -10.59 -17.93 -8.12
C ASN A 116 -10.07 -19.35 -8.01
N ARG A 117 -10.26 -20.15 -9.07
CA ARG A 117 -9.82 -21.56 -9.12
C ARG A 117 -8.33 -21.73 -9.37
N THR A 118 -7.67 -20.71 -9.90
CA THR A 118 -6.24 -20.70 -10.22
C THR A 118 -5.60 -19.40 -9.76
N ILE A 119 -4.37 -19.50 -9.28
CA ILE A 119 -3.49 -18.35 -9.13
C ILE A 119 -3.16 -17.89 -10.54
N GLY A 120 -3.55 -16.65 -10.90
CA GLY A 120 -3.43 -16.12 -12.26
C GLY A 120 -2.05 -16.36 -12.90
N ASN A 121 -2.00 -16.30 -14.20
CA ASN A 121 -0.80 -16.60 -14.98
C ASN A 121 0.24 -15.50 -14.74
N ARG A 122 1.37 -15.83 -14.10
CA ARG A 122 2.45 -14.87 -13.85
C ARG A 122 3.22 -14.62 -15.16
N GLN A 123 2.77 -13.68 -15.97
CA GLN A 123 3.62 -13.14 -17.02
C GLN A 123 4.76 -12.34 -16.38
N LYS A 124 5.97 -12.48 -16.95
CA LYS A 124 7.13 -11.70 -16.52
C LYS A 124 6.96 -10.28 -17.05
N VAL A 125 6.68 -9.38 -16.15
CA VAL A 125 6.78 -7.93 -16.38
C VAL A 125 8.22 -7.51 -16.06
N ASP A 126 8.79 -6.56 -16.81
CA ASP A 126 10.12 -6.05 -16.48
C ASP A 126 10.14 -5.36 -15.10
N GLU A 127 11.32 -5.24 -14.52
CA GLU A 127 11.48 -4.78 -13.13
C GLU A 127 10.97 -3.35 -12.91
N PHE A 128 11.15 -2.47 -13.89
CA PHE A 128 10.68 -1.08 -13.77
C PHE A 128 9.15 -1.02 -13.80
N ARG A 129 8.56 -1.75 -14.76
CA ARG A 129 7.10 -1.83 -14.88
C ARG A 129 6.48 -2.51 -13.66
N GLN A 130 7.12 -3.53 -13.12
CA GLN A 130 6.66 -4.15 -11.88
C GLN A 130 6.62 -3.15 -10.71
N ALA A 131 7.64 -2.30 -10.56
CA ALA A 131 7.66 -1.28 -9.51
C ALA A 131 6.52 -0.26 -9.68
N GLU A 132 6.21 0.14 -10.91
CA GLU A 132 5.07 1.02 -11.21
C GLU A 132 3.73 0.36 -10.87
N LEU A 133 3.57 -0.92 -11.24
CA LEU A 133 2.35 -1.69 -10.95
C LEU A 133 2.16 -1.95 -9.46
N GLU A 134 3.22 -2.20 -8.69
CA GLU A 134 3.14 -2.33 -7.23
C GLU A 134 2.74 -0.99 -6.59
N GLN A 135 3.25 0.14 -7.07
CA GLN A 135 2.82 1.45 -6.60
C GLN A 135 1.33 1.71 -6.93
N TYR A 136 0.91 1.40 -8.17
CA TYR A 136 -0.50 1.46 -8.55
C TYR A 136 -1.37 0.63 -7.62
N LEU A 137 -0.93 -0.59 -7.29
CA LEU A 137 -1.64 -1.52 -6.44
C LEU A 137 -1.75 -1.03 -4.98
N GLU A 138 -0.69 -0.46 -4.42
CA GLU A 138 -0.72 0.12 -3.07
C GLU A 138 -1.78 1.21 -2.94
N GLU A 139 -1.83 2.14 -3.89
CA GLU A 139 -2.85 3.20 -3.91
C GLU A 139 -4.25 2.63 -4.14
N ALA A 140 -4.40 1.64 -5.03
CA ALA A 140 -5.67 0.97 -5.26
C ALA A 140 -6.19 0.27 -3.99
N LEU A 141 -5.34 -0.46 -3.26
CA LEU A 141 -5.70 -1.14 -2.02
C LEU A 141 -6.10 -0.16 -0.92
N PHE A 142 -5.41 0.99 -0.81
CA PHE A 142 -5.79 2.05 0.11
C PHE A 142 -7.18 2.60 -0.21
N LEU A 143 -7.47 2.89 -1.48
CA LEU A 143 -8.78 3.40 -1.90
C LEU A 143 -9.89 2.35 -1.75
N LEU A 144 -9.58 1.07 -1.99
CA LEU A 144 -10.50 -0.04 -1.73
C LEU A 144 -10.90 -0.11 -0.25
N GLU A 145 -9.93 0.01 0.66
CA GLU A 145 -10.21 0.05 2.10
C GLU A 145 -11.09 1.26 2.47
N LEU A 146 -10.82 2.42 1.88
CA LEU A 146 -11.56 3.66 2.14
C LEU A 146 -13.04 3.54 1.74
N ILE A 147 -13.36 2.81 0.66
CA ILE A 147 -14.74 2.55 0.23
C ILE A 147 -15.35 1.32 0.89
N GLY A 148 -14.69 0.75 1.90
CA GLY A 148 -15.22 -0.35 2.70
C GLY A 148 -14.91 -1.76 2.17
N VAL A 149 -14.15 -1.90 1.09
CA VAL A 149 -13.69 -3.21 0.58
C VAL A 149 -12.53 -3.70 1.42
N ARG A 150 -12.80 -4.64 2.33
CA ARG A 150 -11.81 -5.13 3.33
C ARG A 150 -11.25 -6.51 3.01
N VAL A 151 -11.58 -7.09 1.88
CA VAL A 151 -11.18 -8.45 1.48
C VAL A 151 -9.67 -8.63 1.38
N PHE A 152 -8.91 -7.55 1.26
CA PHE A 152 -7.44 -7.55 1.17
C PHE A 152 -6.75 -7.27 2.51
N LYS A 153 -7.51 -7.05 3.59
CA LYS A 153 -6.98 -6.70 4.91
C LYS A 153 -7.16 -7.86 5.87
N LYS A 154 -6.06 -8.31 6.47
CA LYS A 154 -6.10 -9.32 7.51
C LYS A 154 -6.89 -8.80 8.72
N GLU A 155 -7.95 -9.48 9.13
CA GLU A 155 -8.65 -9.14 10.37
C GLU A 155 -7.71 -9.31 11.56
N THR A 156 -7.25 -8.22 12.11
CA THR A 156 -6.75 -8.21 13.47
C THR A 156 -7.95 -8.39 14.39
N ARG A 157 -8.16 -9.57 14.94
CA ARG A 157 -9.12 -9.78 16.04
C ARG A 157 -8.78 -8.79 17.13
N LYS A 158 -9.50 -7.66 17.17
CA LYS A 158 -9.54 -6.84 18.38
C LYS A 158 -10.12 -7.74 19.46
N ALA A 159 -9.30 -8.11 20.43
CA ALA A 159 -9.81 -8.70 21.65
C ALA A 159 -10.95 -7.81 22.14
N ARG A 160 -12.16 -8.36 22.25
CA ARG A 160 -13.29 -7.67 22.88
C ARG A 160 -12.83 -7.33 24.29
N ILE A 161 -12.54 -6.08 24.54
CA ILE A 161 -12.41 -5.56 25.91
C ILE A 161 -13.81 -5.65 26.49
N PRO A 162 -14.04 -6.37 27.59
CA PRO A 162 -15.34 -6.36 28.27
C PRO A 162 -15.61 -4.93 28.69
N VAL A 163 -16.74 -4.37 28.28
CA VAL A 163 -17.21 -3.07 28.75
C VAL A 163 -17.64 -3.25 30.20
N GLY A 164 -16.68 -3.12 31.12
CA GLY A 164 -16.93 -2.86 32.51
C GLY A 164 -17.01 -1.36 32.71
N ARG A 165 -18.10 -0.88 33.31
CA ARG A 165 -18.29 0.52 33.72
C ARG A 165 -17.05 1.01 34.50
N PRO A 166 -16.51 2.21 34.21
CA PRO A 166 -15.48 2.79 35.05
C PRO A 166 -16.10 3.29 36.35
N SER A 167 -15.66 2.71 37.45
CA SER A 167 -15.81 3.31 38.81
C SER A 167 -14.72 4.38 38.92
N ILE A 168 -15.15 5.62 39.09
CA ILE A 168 -14.28 6.75 39.41
C ILE A 168 -13.91 6.59 40.89
N LEU A 169 -12.63 6.41 41.19
CA LEU A 169 -11.90 6.96 42.34
C LEU A 169 -10.56 6.24 42.50
N ASP A 170 -9.55 7.07 42.81
CA ASP A 170 -8.18 6.75 43.24
C ASP A 170 -7.11 6.60 42.16
N THR A 171 -6.60 7.76 41.81
CA THR A 171 -5.26 7.94 41.27
C THR A 171 -4.24 8.06 42.41
N PRO A 172 -3.12 7.39 42.34
CA PRO A 172 -1.85 7.93 42.84
C PRO A 172 -0.96 8.31 41.65
N ILE A 173 -0.51 9.52 41.68
CA ILE A 173 0.55 10.08 40.84
C ILE A 173 1.84 9.31 41.11
N PRO A 174 2.52 8.69 40.14
CA PRO A 174 3.90 8.28 40.31
C PRO A 174 4.83 9.47 40.04
N GLN A 175 5.63 9.75 41.06
CA GLN A 175 6.75 10.69 41.02
C GLN A 175 7.76 10.31 39.94
N GLU A 176 8.27 11.34 39.29
CA GLU A 176 9.46 11.28 38.47
C GLU A 176 10.66 10.78 39.27
N THR A 177 11.20 9.65 38.88
CA THR A 177 12.58 9.30 39.19
C THR A 177 13.32 9.15 37.90
N GLY A 178 14.19 10.14 37.63
CA GLY A 178 15.09 10.12 36.48
C GLY A 178 16.04 8.94 36.55
N THR A 179 16.16 8.26 35.44
CA THR A 179 17.37 7.47 35.11
C THR A 179 17.48 7.37 33.60
N SER A 180 18.62 7.83 33.14
CA SER A 180 19.27 7.73 31.82
C SER A 180 18.61 6.86 30.74
N GLY A 181 18.35 7.52 29.59
CA GLY A 181 17.75 7.00 28.38
C GLY A 181 18.40 5.80 27.73
N GLY A 182 17.63 4.75 27.66
CA GLY A 182 17.68 3.81 26.56
C GLY A 182 16.37 3.97 25.80
N GLN A 183 16.42 4.63 24.64
CA GLN A 183 15.25 4.70 23.76
C GLN A 183 14.99 3.28 23.22
N GLY A 184 13.98 2.61 23.78
CA GLY A 184 13.63 1.27 23.35
C GLY A 184 13.09 1.28 21.93
N LYS A 185 13.82 0.64 21.00
CA LYS A 185 13.33 0.42 19.64
C LYS A 185 12.04 -0.41 19.68
N PRO A 186 11.00 -0.04 18.90
CA PRO A 186 9.84 -0.91 18.70
C PRO A 186 10.24 -2.26 18.10
N ALA A 187 9.45 -3.29 18.38
CA ALA A 187 9.63 -4.57 17.71
C ALA A 187 9.41 -4.41 16.21
N LEU A 188 10.19 -5.16 15.41
CA LEU A 188 10.01 -5.21 13.96
C LEU A 188 8.60 -5.69 13.61
N PRO A 189 8.01 -5.20 12.51
CA PRO A 189 6.71 -5.63 12.02
C PRO A 189 6.68 -7.12 11.69
N ASN A 190 5.47 -7.64 11.43
CA ASN A 190 5.30 -9.03 11.03
C ASN A 190 6.13 -9.35 9.78
N ALA A 191 6.92 -10.41 9.86
CA ALA A 191 7.78 -10.87 8.77
C ALA A 191 7.04 -11.26 7.48
N SER A 192 5.72 -11.46 7.52
CA SER A 192 4.91 -11.73 6.33
C SER A 192 4.61 -10.50 5.46
N LEU A 193 4.93 -9.29 5.93
CA LEU A 193 4.79 -8.07 5.13
C LEU A 193 5.79 -8.07 3.99
N GLY A 194 5.35 -7.61 2.82
CA GLY A 194 6.25 -7.36 1.69
C GLY A 194 7.34 -6.36 2.08
N PRO A 195 8.52 -6.41 1.44
CA PRO A 195 9.71 -5.69 1.90
C PRO A 195 9.52 -4.20 2.07
N CYS A 196 8.90 -3.55 1.11
CA CYS A 196 8.65 -2.11 1.13
C CYS A 196 7.69 -1.71 2.26
N THR A 197 6.58 -2.43 2.42
CA THR A 197 5.60 -2.21 3.49
C THR A 197 6.21 -2.51 4.86
N PHE A 198 7.00 -3.57 4.96
CA PHE A 198 7.72 -3.93 6.18
C PHE A 198 8.65 -2.79 6.63
N ALA A 199 9.49 -2.31 5.71
CA ALA A 199 10.45 -1.25 6.00
C ALA A 199 9.74 0.07 6.37
N LYS A 200 8.69 0.44 5.64
CA LYS A 200 7.88 1.64 5.92
C LYS A 200 7.21 1.56 7.29
N THR A 201 6.57 0.44 7.61
CA THR A 201 5.91 0.23 8.90
C THR A 201 6.90 0.29 10.06
N ALA A 202 8.08 -0.35 9.91
CA ALA A 202 9.13 -0.33 10.92
C ALA A 202 9.66 1.07 11.17
N LEU A 203 9.96 1.81 10.11
CA LEU A 203 10.47 3.19 10.22
C LEU A 203 9.41 4.13 10.82
N THR A 204 8.15 3.99 10.40
CA THR A 204 7.05 4.79 10.95
C THR A 204 6.86 4.51 12.45
N ALA A 205 6.91 3.24 12.87
CA ALA A 205 6.84 2.86 14.27
C ALA A 205 8.05 3.40 15.07
N LEU A 206 9.25 3.35 14.48
CA LEU A 206 10.46 3.89 15.09
C LEU A 206 10.34 5.41 15.32
N MET A 207 9.84 6.14 14.34
CA MET A 207 9.61 7.59 14.50
C MET A 207 8.50 7.89 15.52
N ALA A 208 7.42 7.12 15.51
CA ALA A 208 6.32 7.26 16.46
C ALA A 208 6.71 6.94 17.90
N SER A 209 7.75 6.10 18.12
CA SER A 209 8.30 5.83 19.45
C SER A 209 9.16 6.98 20.02
N GLY A 210 9.38 8.04 19.22
CA GLY A 210 10.24 9.15 19.62
C GLY A 210 11.74 8.85 19.47
N TYR A 211 12.12 7.83 18.68
CA TYR A 211 13.53 7.52 18.44
C TYR A 211 14.22 8.70 17.76
N ILE A 212 15.36 9.11 18.31
CA ILE A 212 16.17 10.20 17.81
C ILE A 212 17.46 9.65 17.23
N PHE A 213 17.64 9.80 15.92
CA PHE A 213 18.91 9.49 15.28
C PHE A 213 20.00 10.46 15.74
N THR A 214 21.18 9.94 16.03
CA THR A 214 22.35 10.76 16.33
C THR A 214 22.86 11.45 15.06
N ASP A 215 23.64 12.53 15.22
CA ASP A 215 24.27 13.21 14.10
C ASP A 215 25.16 12.27 13.28
N GLU A 216 25.85 11.34 13.94
CA GLU A 216 26.69 10.33 13.31
C GLU A 216 25.84 9.38 12.44
N GLN A 217 24.72 8.90 12.97
CA GLN A 217 23.76 8.06 12.22
C GLN A 217 23.15 8.83 11.04
N MET A 218 22.75 10.08 11.23
CA MET A 218 22.18 10.89 10.15
C MET A 218 23.20 11.18 9.05
N ASN A 219 24.46 11.45 9.40
CA ASN A 219 25.53 11.62 8.43
C ASN A 219 25.84 10.31 7.67
N ALA A 220 25.90 9.18 8.36
CA ALA A 220 26.12 7.89 7.73
C ALA A 220 24.98 7.53 6.76
N PHE A 221 23.74 7.57 7.22
CA PHE A 221 22.56 7.17 6.41
C PHE A 221 22.16 8.23 5.37
N GLY A 222 22.60 9.48 5.54
CA GLY A 222 22.48 10.56 4.57
C GLY A 222 23.54 10.55 3.47
N SER A 223 24.54 9.65 3.57
CA SER A 223 25.59 9.50 2.57
C SER A 223 25.41 8.22 1.75
N VAL A 224 25.87 8.21 0.51
CA VAL A 224 25.90 7.01 -0.34
C VAL A 224 26.81 5.95 0.25
N GLU A 225 27.96 6.35 0.77
CA GLU A 225 28.97 5.45 1.31
C GLU A 225 28.45 4.69 2.55
N GLY A 226 27.91 5.42 3.54
CA GLY A 226 27.37 4.80 4.75
C GLY A 226 26.04 4.06 4.56
N SER A 227 25.35 4.29 3.45
CA SER A 227 24.09 3.61 3.12
C SER A 227 24.26 2.40 2.21
N ARG A 228 25.40 2.27 1.53
CA ARG A 228 25.60 1.28 0.46
C ARG A 228 25.45 -0.16 0.93
N GLU A 229 25.85 -0.45 2.15
CA GLU A 229 25.74 -1.75 2.77
C GLU A 229 24.27 -2.21 2.87
N TYR A 230 23.36 -1.27 3.14
CA TYR A 230 21.94 -1.56 3.34
C TYR A 230 21.14 -1.41 2.06
N THR A 231 21.33 -0.32 1.31
CA THR A 231 20.54 -0.03 0.10
C THR A 231 21.01 -0.81 -1.12
N LEU A 232 22.25 -1.30 -1.13
CA LEU A 232 22.94 -1.93 -2.27
C LEU A 232 22.88 -1.05 -3.55
N ARG A 233 22.70 0.25 -3.38
CA ARG A 233 22.57 1.25 -4.45
C ARG A 233 23.49 2.43 -4.22
N ASN A 234 23.74 3.20 -5.27
CA ASN A 234 24.46 4.47 -5.18
C ASN A 234 23.49 5.60 -4.76
N LEU A 235 22.75 5.36 -3.67
CA LEU A 235 21.77 6.28 -3.11
C LEU A 235 21.85 6.23 -1.59
N PRO A 236 21.74 7.38 -0.90
CA PRO A 236 21.65 7.42 0.54
C PRO A 236 20.33 6.77 1.01
N MET A 237 20.34 6.18 2.18
CA MET A 237 19.13 5.64 2.81
C MET A 237 18.16 6.75 3.23
N PHE A 238 18.71 7.88 3.68
CA PHE A 238 17.98 9.09 4.01
C PHE A 238 18.40 10.24 3.11
N TRP A 239 17.45 10.80 2.38
CA TRP A 239 17.66 12.06 1.68
C TRP A 239 17.37 13.19 2.64
N ILE A 240 18.40 13.80 3.18
CA ILE A 240 18.28 14.90 4.16
C ILE A 240 17.85 16.16 3.42
N LEU A 241 16.72 16.74 3.86
CA LEU A 241 16.17 17.98 3.32
C LEU A 241 16.85 19.18 3.98
N LYS A 242 17.36 20.08 3.16
CA LYS A 242 17.91 21.36 3.62
C LYS A 242 16.78 22.33 3.99
N ASP A 243 17.14 23.42 4.65
CA ASP A 243 16.20 24.49 4.96
C ASP A 243 15.54 25.02 3.68
N GLY A 244 14.20 25.06 3.69
CA GLY A 244 13.40 25.46 2.54
C GLY A 244 13.22 24.38 1.45
N GLU A 245 13.88 23.23 1.56
CA GLU A 245 13.62 22.10 0.67
C GLU A 245 12.39 21.30 1.11
N SER A 246 11.70 20.78 0.13
CA SER A 246 10.61 19.79 0.28
C SER A 246 10.80 18.68 -0.72
N ARG A 247 10.01 17.61 -0.60
CA ARG A 247 10.01 16.56 -1.62
C ARG A 247 9.81 17.13 -3.02
N ALA A 248 8.87 18.05 -3.21
CA ALA A 248 8.55 18.63 -4.52
C ALA A 248 9.75 19.37 -5.15
N THR A 249 10.54 20.08 -4.34
CA THR A 249 11.74 20.79 -4.82
C THR A 249 12.88 19.86 -5.18
N CYS A 250 12.94 18.67 -4.54
CA CYS A 250 13.98 17.67 -4.74
C CYS A 250 13.62 16.61 -5.81
N GLU A 251 12.40 16.59 -6.34
CA GLU A 251 11.84 15.50 -7.12
C GLU A 251 12.71 15.07 -8.32
N LYS A 252 13.35 16.02 -9.01
CA LYS A 252 14.28 15.72 -10.12
C LYS A 252 15.47 14.87 -9.69
N ASN A 253 15.90 15.01 -8.43
CA ASN A 253 17.09 14.33 -7.89
C ASN A 253 16.74 13.00 -7.26
N ILE A 254 15.59 12.91 -6.58
CA ILE A 254 15.17 11.74 -5.81
C ILE A 254 14.29 10.79 -6.62
N ARG A 255 13.60 11.29 -7.65
CA ARG A 255 12.62 10.53 -8.45
C ARG A 255 11.65 9.75 -7.53
N SER A 256 11.22 8.53 -7.95
CA SER A 256 10.35 7.63 -7.18
C SER A 256 11.11 6.72 -6.18
N ARG A 257 12.35 7.07 -5.81
CA ARG A 257 13.22 6.19 -5.01
C ARG A 257 13.10 6.38 -3.51
N TYR A 258 12.30 7.35 -3.08
CA TYR A 258 12.03 7.69 -1.69
C TYR A 258 10.53 7.79 -1.46
N TRP A 259 10.09 7.42 -0.26
CA TRP A 259 8.68 7.60 0.11
C TRP A 259 8.28 9.07 0.05
N LYS A 260 6.98 9.31 -0.11
CA LYS A 260 6.43 10.69 -0.20
C LYS A 260 6.41 11.38 1.16
N GLU A 261 6.38 10.61 2.23
CA GLU A 261 6.35 11.13 3.60
C GLU A 261 7.70 11.71 4.00
N GLU A 262 7.66 12.85 4.64
CA GLU A 262 8.80 13.47 5.31
C GLU A 262 8.85 12.96 6.76
N PHE A 263 10.02 12.52 7.18
CA PHE A 263 10.31 12.14 8.55
C PHE A 263 11.12 13.22 9.25
N VAL A 264 10.95 13.29 10.58
CA VAL A 264 11.69 14.25 11.43
C VAL A 264 12.31 13.50 12.58
N SER A 265 13.61 13.68 12.81
CA SER A 265 14.32 13.12 13.95
C SER A 265 15.57 13.97 14.27
N GLY A 266 15.78 14.31 15.54
CA GLY A 266 16.97 15.05 15.99
C GLY A 266 17.16 16.43 15.34
N GLY A 267 16.07 17.06 14.88
CA GLY A 267 16.14 18.32 14.14
C GLY A 267 16.37 18.17 12.63
N TYR A 268 16.62 16.98 12.14
CA TYR A 268 16.73 16.68 10.72
C TYR A 268 15.36 16.39 10.12
N ARG A 269 15.13 16.88 8.89
CA ARG A 269 14.03 16.50 8.01
C ARG A 269 14.59 15.65 6.89
N PHE A 270 13.96 14.52 6.59
CA PHE A 270 14.47 13.61 5.57
C PHE A 270 13.37 12.78 4.91
N LEU A 271 13.69 12.30 3.71
CA LEU A 271 12.90 11.28 3.00
C LEU A 271 13.66 9.95 3.11
N ALA A 272 12.94 8.87 3.33
CA ALA A 272 13.57 7.57 3.47
C ALA A 272 13.43 6.74 2.18
N PHE A 273 14.46 5.95 1.90
CA PHE A 273 14.58 5.07 0.74
C PHE A 273 13.43 4.06 0.69
N SER A 274 12.81 3.88 -0.49
CA SER A 274 11.59 3.10 -0.67
C SER A 274 11.77 1.81 -1.46
N GLN A 275 12.93 1.55 -2.04
CA GLN A 275 13.12 0.42 -2.96
C GLN A 275 13.66 -0.81 -2.23
N TRP A 276 12.80 -1.46 -1.45
CA TRP A 276 13.09 -2.71 -0.73
C TRP A 276 12.43 -3.88 -1.44
N TYR A 277 13.17 -4.97 -1.65
CA TYR A 277 12.76 -6.13 -2.45
C TYR A 277 12.90 -7.44 -1.65
N GLU A 278 12.32 -8.51 -2.17
CA GLU A 278 12.57 -9.86 -1.67
C GLU A 278 14.00 -10.33 -2.03
N GLN A 279 14.50 -11.26 -1.22
CA GLN A 279 15.82 -11.86 -1.44
C GLN A 279 15.91 -12.47 -2.85
N GLY A 280 17.03 -12.24 -3.54
CA GLY A 280 17.26 -12.74 -4.90
C GLY A 280 16.85 -11.77 -6.03
N GLN A 281 16.26 -10.62 -5.71
CA GLN A 281 16.03 -9.52 -6.67
C GLN A 281 17.19 -8.52 -6.65
N HIS A 282 17.33 -7.75 -7.72
CA HIS A 282 18.36 -6.71 -7.77
C HIS A 282 17.98 -5.50 -6.92
N GLY A 283 18.80 -5.13 -5.95
CA GLY A 283 18.63 -3.94 -5.12
C GLY A 283 18.68 -4.23 -3.62
N ALA A 284 18.12 -3.32 -2.83
CA ALA A 284 18.06 -3.46 -1.38
C ALA A 284 17.07 -4.55 -0.97
N HIS A 285 17.46 -5.43 -0.08
CA HIS A 285 16.65 -6.54 0.38
C HIS A 285 16.04 -6.26 1.75
N LYS A 286 14.99 -6.96 2.08
CA LYS A 286 14.32 -6.88 3.39
C LYS A 286 15.30 -7.22 4.53
N GLU A 287 16.15 -8.21 4.33
CA GLU A 287 17.18 -8.61 5.29
C GLU A 287 18.18 -7.48 5.56
N ASN A 288 18.54 -6.69 4.54
CA ASN A 288 19.40 -5.53 4.70
C ASN A 288 18.73 -4.45 5.56
N PHE A 289 17.42 -4.23 5.37
CA PHE A 289 16.66 -3.33 6.24
C PHE A 289 16.63 -3.83 7.69
N ILE A 290 16.40 -5.14 7.90
CA ILE A 290 16.42 -5.75 9.23
C ILE A 290 17.81 -5.60 9.88
N SER A 291 18.88 -5.84 9.11
CA SER A 291 20.25 -5.64 9.57
C SER A 291 20.49 -4.20 10.01
N TRP A 292 20.10 -3.23 9.15
CA TRP A 292 20.16 -1.82 9.50
C TRP A 292 19.35 -1.49 10.76
N TYR A 293 18.11 -1.95 10.84
CA TYR A 293 17.26 -1.70 12.00
C TYR A 293 17.87 -2.25 13.29
N ASN A 294 18.49 -3.40 13.22
CA ASN A 294 19.14 -4.02 14.38
C ASN A 294 20.43 -3.32 14.78
N SER A 295 21.09 -2.60 13.87
CA SER A 295 22.30 -1.83 14.16
C SER A 295 22.04 -0.50 14.86
N LEU A 296 20.79 -0.01 14.85
CA LEU A 296 20.36 1.16 15.61
C LEU A 296 20.38 0.88 17.11
#